data_ac74f775abeb341a6549b28cd9bfe5c2
#
_entry.id   ac74f775abeb341a6549b28cd9bfe5c2
#
_cell.length_a   1.000
_cell.length_b   1.000
_cell.length_c   1.000
_cell.angle_alpha   90.00
_cell.angle_beta   90.00
_cell.angle_gamma   90.00
#
_symmetry.space_group_name_H-M   'P 1'
#
loop_
_entity.id
_entity.type
_entity.pdbx_description
1 polymer ?
#
loop_
_entity_poly.entity_id
_entity_poly.type
_entity_poly.pdbx_seq_one_letter_code
_entity_poly.pdbx_strand_id
1 'polypeptide(L)'
;MDPINEVAKQHNLKVIEDACQAWSGKYRGKNTGNLGDLGCFSFQNSKHLPSGEGGAVVGNDDAVMDLCRSFHDCGRHYGSITSESRYPVRGANFRMQHVQALILMSQLKRFESDARTREANAAYLNEKLNEIPGILPIKLVGGAEKSAYHLYPFRYKKDQFNMKSRDTFIKALRAEGIPCSTGYGPQNKDGLIEEALNSRGYQRLFGKKRLDEWREKNVLPGNDQLSEETVIFYQSMLLGSKNDMDDIVSAVTKIYENKDQLN
;
A
#
# COMPACT_ATOMS: atom_id res chain seq x y z
N MET A 1 -5.47 -1.44 -13.94
CA MET A 1 -6.93 -1.27 -13.65
C MET A 1 -7.80 -1.58 -14.85
N ASP A 2 -7.46 -1.15 -16.07
CA ASP A 2 -8.35 -1.31 -17.23
C ASP A 2 -8.81 -2.76 -17.47
N PRO A 3 -7.94 -3.80 -17.49
CA PRO A 3 -8.40 -5.18 -17.67
C PRO A 3 -9.34 -5.66 -16.54
N ILE A 4 -9.13 -5.17 -15.31
CA ILE A 4 -10.00 -5.50 -14.16
C ILE A 4 -11.39 -4.90 -14.39
N ASN A 5 -11.45 -3.63 -14.76
CA ASN A 5 -12.72 -2.93 -15.05
C ASN A 5 -13.45 -3.55 -16.24
N GLU A 6 -12.72 -4.02 -17.25
CA GLU A 6 -13.31 -4.70 -18.41
C GLU A 6 -13.97 -6.03 -18.00
N VAL A 7 -13.28 -6.87 -17.22
CA VAL A 7 -13.84 -8.12 -16.69
C VAL A 7 -15.04 -7.83 -15.77
N ALA A 8 -14.93 -6.85 -14.90
CA ALA A 8 -16.01 -6.45 -14.01
C ALA A 8 -17.26 -6.02 -14.79
N LYS A 9 -17.09 -5.24 -15.84
CA LYS A 9 -18.18 -4.82 -16.75
C LYS A 9 -18.82 -6.02 -17.45
N GLN A 10 -18.03 -6.96 -17.97
CA GLN A 10 -18.53 -8.18 -18.64
C GLN A 10 -19.39 -9.04 -17.71
N HIS A 11 -19.07 -9.06 -16.42
CA HIS A 11 -19.76 -9.87 -15.42
C HIS A 11 -20.72 -9.07 -14.52
N ASN A 12 -20.99 -7.81 -14.87
CA ASN A 12 -21.85 -6.89 -14.06
C ASN A 12 -21.42 -6.83 -12.59
N LEU A 13 -20.10 -6.74 -12.36
CA LEU A 13 -19.51 -6.61 -11.03
C LEU A 13 -19.16 -5.16 -10.73
N LYS A 14 -19.21 -4.79 -9.45
CA LYS A 14 -18.74 -3.50 -8.97
C LYS A 14 -17.28 -3.60 -8.54
N VAL A 15 -16.51 -2.55 -8.82
CA VAL A 15 -15.09 -2.45 -8.48
C VAL A 15 -14.91 -1.42 -7.36
N ILE A 16 -14.42 -1.88 -6.22
CA ILE A 16 -14.01 -1.02 -5.10
C ILE A 16 -12.48 -0.99 -5.11
N GLU A 17 -11.92 0.20 -5.30
CA GLU A 17 -10.48 0.42 -5.28
C GLU A 17 -10.00 0.63 -3.84
N ASP A 18 -9.11 -0.22 -3.35
CA ASP A 18 -8.37 0.05 -2.12
C ASP A 18 -7.20 0.99 -2.43
N ALA A 19 -7.42 2.29 -2.29
CA ALA A 19 -6.43 3.34 -2.48
C ALA A 19 -5.77 3.80 -1.15
N CYS A 20 -5.89 3.01 -0.07
CA CYS A 20 -5.41 3.38 1.26
C CYS A 20 -3.89 3.67 1.34
N GLN A 21 -3.12 3.16 0.40
CA GLN A 21 -1.68 3.43 0.27
C GLN A 21 -1.32 4.23 -0.99
N ALA A 22 -2.31 4.74 -1.71
CA ALA A 22 -2.14 5.32 -3.04
C ALA A 22 -2.52 6.81 -3.13
N TRP A 23 -2.45 7.55 -2.01
CA TRP A 23 -2.68 8.99 -1.99
C TRP A 23 -1.83 9.72 -3.03
N SER A 24 -2.44 10.56 -3.88
CA SER A 24 -1.80 11.25 -5.01
C SER A 24 -1.28 10.35 -6.16
N GLY A 25 -1.49 9.05 -6.13
CA GLY A 25 -1.16 8.17 -7.25
C GLY A 25 -1.94 8.52 -8.52
N LYS A 26 -1.38 8.20 -9.69
CA LYS A 26 -1.99 8.51 -10.97
C LYS A 26 -1.80 7.40 -12.00
N TYR A 27 -2.88 7.07 -12.70
CA TYR A 27 -2.90 6.04 -13.73
C TYR A 27 -3.70 6.52 -14.94
N ARG A 28 -3.07 6.64 -16.11
CA ARG A 28 -3.68 7.08 -17.38
C ARG A 28 -4.54 8.35 -17.22
N GLY A 29 -3.94 9.38 -16.63
CA GLY A 29 -4.57 10.69 -16.40
C GLY A 29 -5.58 10.75 -15.26
N LYS A 30 -5.93 9.63 -14.62
CA LYS A 30 -6.87 9.56 -13.50
C LYS A 30 -6.14 9.38 -12.17
N ASN A 31 -6.62 10.03 -11.12
CA ASN A 31 -6.12 9.80 -9.78
C ASN A 31 -6.61 8.44 -9.25
N THR A 32 -5.76 7.79 -8.45
CA THR A 32 -6.15 6.63 -7.65
C THR A 32 -7.32 6.97 -6.74
N GLY A 33 -8.19 6.01 -6.46
CA GLY A 33 -9.47 6.19 -5.79
C GLY A 33 -10.62 6.52 -6.76
N ASN A 34 -10.30 6.81 -8.05
CA ASN A 34 -11.28 7.09 -9.09
C ASN A 34 -11.10 6.18 -10.33
N LEU A 35 -10.55 4.99 -10.11
CA LEU A 35 -10.28 4.01 -11.16
C LEU A 35 -11.33 2.90 -11.19
N GLY A 36 -12.10 2.72 -10.12
CA GLY A 36 -13.25 1.83 -10.00
C GLY A 36 -14.58 2.57 -9.86
N ASP A 37 -15.62 1.87 -9.39
CA ASP A 37 -16.92 2.48 -9.03
C ASP A 37 -16.81 3.29 -7.73
N LEU A 38 -16.04 2.79 -6.76
CA LEU A 38 -15.72 3.44 -5.50
C LEU A 38 -14.23 3.34 -5.21
N GLY A 39 -13.70 4.32 -4.49
CA GLY A 39 -12.35 4.31 -3.92
C GLY A 39 -12.37 4.47 -2.41
N CYS A 40 -11.47 3.76 -1.72
CA CYS A 40 -11.31 3.83 -0.28
C CYS A 40 -9.94 4.38 0.07
N PHE A 41 -9.89 5.31 1.03
CA PHE A 41 -8.66 5.90 1.54
C PHE A 41 -8.57 5.74 3.05
N SER A 42 -7.34 5.69 3.57
CA SER A 42 -7.04 5.59 5.00
C SER A 42 -6.39 6.86 5.52
N PHE A 43 -6.79 7.27 6.73
CA PHE A 43 -6.20 8.35 7.52
C PHE A 43 -5.42 7.84 8.74
N GLN A 44 -5.07 6.54 8.74
CA GLN A 44 -4.26 5.94 9.79
C GLN A 44 -2.87 6.61 9.85
N ASN A 45 -2.24 6.61 11.02
CA ASN A 45 -1.00 7.35 11.32
C ASN A 45 0.15 7.20 10.33
N SER A 46 0.32 6.02 9.71
CA SER A 46 1.43 5.78 8.76
C SER A 46 1.16 6.35 7.36
N LYS A 47 -0.06 6.83 7.09
CA LYS A 47 -0.46 7.29 5.76
C LYS A 47 0.07 8.69 5.45
N HIS A 48 -0.02 9.09 4.19
CA HIS A 48 0.44 10.40 3.71
C HIS A 48 -0.42 11.55 4.26
N LEU A 49 -1.68 11.26 4.58
CA LEU A 49 -2.66 12.19 5.11
C LEU A 49 -3.27 11.60 6.39
N PRO A 50 -2.54 11.65 7.52
CA PRO A 50 -2.97 11.01 8.75
C PRO A 50 -3.87 11.90 9.60
N SER A 51 -4.80 11.26 10.36
CA SER A 51 -5.56 11.89 11.45
C SER A 51 -5.63 11.05 12.71
N GLY A 52 -4.69 10.13 12.90
CA GLY A 52 -4.73 9.09 13.91
C GLY A 52 -5.33 7.83 13.33
N GLU A 53 -6.64 7.77 13.28
CA GLU A 53 -7.42 6.74 12.61
C GLU A 53 -8.51 7.40 11.76
N GLY A 54 -9.12 6.63 10.84
CA GLY A 54 -10.20 7.08 9.97
C GLY A 54 -9.98 6.69 8.53
N GLY A 55 -10.91 7.10 7.68
CA GLY A 55 -10.87 6.84 6.25
C GLY A 55 -11.90 7.67 5.50
N ALA A 56 -11.87 7.54 4.17
CA ALA A 56 -12.86 8.12 3.28
C ALA A 56 -13.24 7.13 2.19
N VAL A 57 -14.49 7.20 1.78
CA VAL A 57 -15.01 6.56 0.56
C VAL A 57 -15.33 7.67 -0.43
N VAL A 58 -14.91 7.50 -1.67
CA VAL A 58 -15.18 8.42 -2.78
C VAL A 58 -15.84 7.68 -3.93
N GLY A 59 -16.71 8.35 -4.67
CA GLY A 59 -17.40 7.78 -5.82
C GLY A 59 -18.18 8.84 -6.58
N ASN A 60 -18.63 8.50 -7.79
CA ASN A 60 -19.35 9.41 -8.69
C ASN A 60 -20.84 9.04 -8.86
N ASP A 61 -21.32 7.99 -8.20
CA ASP A 61 -22.72 7.57 -8.19
C ASP A 61 -23.39 8.06 -6.92
N ASP A 62 -24.23 9.10 -7.03
CA ASP A 62 -24.87 9.73 -5.89
C ASP A 62 -25.74 8.77 -5.08
N ALA A 63 -26.42 7.81 -5.73
CA ALA A 63 -27.26 6.85 -5.03
C ALA A 63 -26.40 5.90 -4.17
N VAL A 64 -25.27 5.46 -4.70
CA VAL A 64 -24.31 4.63 -3.94
C VAL A 64 -23.67 5.43 -2.81
N MET A 65 -23.33 6.68 -3.05
CA MET A 65 -22.77 7.57 -2.02
C MET A 65 -23.76 7.87 -0.90
N ASP A 66 -25.05 7.99 -1.19
CA ASP A 66 -26.09 8.14 -0.17
C ASP A 66 -26.23 6.88 0.69
N LEU A 67 -26.11 5.68 0.09
CA LEU A 67 -26.06 4.42 0.84
C LEU A 67 -24.83 4.37 1.76
N CYS A 68 -23.66 4.79 1.27
CA CYS A 68 -22.44 4.87 2.08
C CYS A 68 -22.62 5.86 3.26
N ARG A 69 -23.21 7.04 3.01
CA ARG A 69 -23.53 8.01 4.07
C ARG A 69 -24.51 7.46 5.08
N SER A 70 -25.57 6.82 4.62
CA SER A 70 -26.54 6.18 5.50
C SER A 70 -25.87 5.12 6.38
N PHE A 71 -25.07 4.23 5.78
CA PHE A 71 -24.38 3.16 6.50
C PHE A 71 -23.47 3.71 7.60
N HIS A 72 -22.62 4.71 7.27
CA HIS A 72 -21.66 5.27 8.23
C HIS A 72 -22.32 6.09 9.36
N ASP A 73 -23.54 6.53 9.16
CA ASP A 73 -24.32 7.31 10.15
C ASP A 73 -25.53 6.52 10.69
N CYS A 74 -25.28 5.33 11.18
CA CYS A 74 -26.27 4.49 11.85
C CYS A 74 -27.49 4.09 11.00
N GLY A 75 -27.39 4.16 9.68
CA GLY A 75 -28.48 3.81 8.77
C GLY A 75 -29.53 4.89 8.56
N ARG A 76 -29.24 6.16 8.89
CA ARG A 76 -30.17 7.28 8.71
C ARG A 76 -30.45 7.59 7.23
N HIS A 77 -31.54 8.29 6.97
CA HIS A 77 -31.88 8.77 5.63
C HIS A 77 -30.89 9.78 5.09
N TYR A 78 -30.50 9.60 3.82
CA TYR A 78 -29.72 10.55 3.04
C TYR A 78 -30.21 10.59 1.60
N GLY A 79 -30.27 11.78 1.03
CA GLY A 79 -30.46 12.09 -0.39
C GLY A 79 -31.55 11.27 -1.08
N SER A 80 -31.14 10.40 -1.99
CA SER A 80 -32.04 9.60 -2.84
C SER A 80 -32.69 8.40 -2.15
N ILE A 81 -32.33 8.09 -0.91
CA ILE A 81 -32.88 6.92 -0.22
C ILE A 81 -34.33 7.17 0.15
N THR A 82 -35.23 6.41 -0.48
CA THR A 82 -36.66 6.41 -0.18
C THR A 82 -37.02 5.18 0.63
N SER A 83 -37.55 5.36 1.83
CA SER A 83 -38.02 4.29 2.71
C SER A 83 -38.96 4.85 3.77
N GLU A 84 -39.98 4.14 4.15
CA GLU A 84 -40.82 4.46 5.31
C GLU A 84 -40.12 4.14 6.64
N SER A 85 -39.10 3.30 6.60
CA SER A 85 -38.31 2.97 7.79
C SER A 85 -37.47 4.15 8.24
N ARG A 86 -37.44 4.40 9.56
CA ARG A 86 -36.54 5.38 10.18
C ARG A 86 -35.06 5.11 9.86
N TYR A 87 -34.70 3.87 9.64
CA TYR A 87 -33.35 3.41 9.32
C TYR A 87 -33.40 2.52 8.07
N PRO A 88 -33.30 3.07 6.86
CA PRO A 88 -33.40 2.31 5.62
C PRO A 88 -32.23 1.35 5.37
N VAL A 89 -31.10 1.59 6.01
CA VAL A 89 -29.88 0.79 5.89
C VAL A 89 -29.47 0.25 7.26
N ARG A 90 -28.99 -0.98 7.30
CA ARG A 90 -28.33 -1.54 8.51
C ARG A 90 -26.93 -0.97 8.61
N GLY A 91 -26.80 0.15 9.27
CA GLY A 91 -25.54 0.89 9.40
C GLY A 91 -24.93 0.81 10.79
N ALA A 92 -23.76 1.44 10.92
CA ALA A 92 -23.04 1.58 12.17
C ALA A 92 -22.55 3.02 12.35
N ASN A 93 -22.01 3.31 13.53
CA ASN A 93 -21.45 4.66 13.78
C ASN A 93 -19.97 4.68 13.39
N PHE A 94 -19.72 5.16 12.17
CA PHE A 94 -18.37 5.41 11.64
C PHE A 94 -18.10 6.91 11.43
N ARG A 95 -18.88 7.78 12.09
CA ARG A 95 -18.69 9.22 11.96
C ARG A 95 -17.31 9.65 12.46
N MET A 96 -16.60 10.43 11.63
CA MET A 96 -15.33 11.03 12.00
C MET A 96 -15.51 12.01 13.15
N GLN A 97 -14.60 12.00 14.11
CA GLN A 97 -14.58 12.95 15.21
C GLN A 97 -14.07 14.32 14.73
N HIS A 98 -14.60 15.42 15.32
CA HIS A 98 -14.18 16.77 14.96
C HIS A 98 -12.66 16.99 15.07
N VAL A 99 -12.02 16.43 16.11
CA VAL A 99 -10.57 16.55 16.28
C VAL A 99 -9.80 15.90 15.11
N GLN A 100 -10.25 14.76 14.60
CA GLN A 100 -9.66 14.11 13.44
C GLN A 100 -9.83 14.97 12.17
N ALA A 101 -11.00 15.56 11.98
CA ALA A 101 -11.26 16.46 10.87
C ALA A 101 -10.35 17.71 10.92
N LEU A 102 -10.13 18.30 12.09
CA LEU A 102 -9.21 19.44 12.26
C LEU A 102 -7.76 19.07 11.94
N ILE A 103 -7.31 17.88 12.34
CA ILE A 103 -5.99 17.36 12.00
C ILE A 103 -5.88 17.21 10.47
N LEU A 104 -6.88 16.59 9.81
CA LEU A 104 -6.89 16.42 8.35
C LEU A 104 -6.85 17.75 7.61
N MET A 105 -7.64 18.73 8.05
CA MET A 105 -7.62 20.07 7.44
C MET A 105 -6.23 20.72 7.51
N SER A 106 -5.49 20.49 8.59
CA SER A 106 -4.12 20.96 8.74
C SER A 106 -3.16 20.21 7.80
N GLN A 107 -3.27 18.89 7.72
CA GLN A 107 -2.45 18.05 6.84
C GLN A 107 -2.69 18.35 5.35
N LEU A 108 -3.93 18.58 4.94
CA LEU A 108 -4.30 18.91 3.55
C LEU A 108 -3.59 20.16 3.02
N LYS A 109 -3.29 21.14 3.88
CA LYS A 109 -2.59 22.38 3.47
C LYS A 109 -1.19 22.12 2.90
N ARG A 110 -0.51 21.08 3.35
CA ARG A 110 0.85 20.73 2.90
C ARG A 110 0.91 19.50 1.99
N PHE A 111 -0.20 18.76 1.87
CA PHE A 111 -0.25 17.47 1.19
C PHE A 111 0.35 17.50 -0.23
N GLU A 112 -0.02 18.49 -1.04
CA GLU A 112 0.46 18.63 -2.42
C GLU A 112 1.96 18.92 -2.49
N SER A 113 2.50 19.76 -1.59
CA SER A 113 3.94 20.04 -1.53
C SER A 113 4.73 18.81 -1.09
N ASP A 114 4.24 18.11 -0.07
CA ASP A 114 4.84 16.87 0.43
C ASP A 114 4.83 15.77 -0.63
N ALA A 115 3.74 15.65 -1.40
CA ALA A 115 3.65 14.68 -2.50
C ALA A 115 4.69 14.96 -3.59
N ARG A 116 4.90 16.23 -3.98
CA ARG A 116 5.94 16.62 -4.94
C ARG A 116 7.35 16.35 -4.41
N THR A 117 7.60 16.62 -3.13
CA THR A 117 8.89 16.33 -2.49
C THR A 117 9.19 14.84 -2.52
N ARG A 118 8.23 13.98 -2.14
CA ARG A 118 8.39 12.51 -2.21
C ARG A 118 8.69 12.03 -3.62
N GLU A 119 7.99 12.56 -4.62
CA GLU A 119 8.19 12.19 -6.02
C GLU A 119 9.59 12.57 -6.52
N ALA A 120 10.05 13.80 -6.23
CA ALA A 120 11.38 14.27 -6.62
C ALA A 120 12.48 13.45 -5.93
N ASN A 121 12.36 13.20 -4.63
CA ASN A 121 13.35 12.43 -3.88
C ASN A 121 13.35 10.94 -4.29
N ALA A 122 12.19 10.35 -4.57
CA ALA A 122 12.11 8.99 -5.09
C ALA A 122 12.74 8.86 -6.49
N ALA A 123 12.54 9.86 -7.36
CA ALA A 123 13.17 9.88 -8.69
C ALA A 123 14.70 9.96 -8.56
N TYR A 124 15.19 10.81 -7.67
CA TYR A 124 16.62 10.94 -7.37
C TYR A 124 17.21 9.61 -6.83
N LEU A 125 16.56 9.02 -5.84
CA LEU A 125 16.99 7.72 -5.29
C LEU A 125 16.96 6.62 -6.36
N ASN A 126 15.94 6.59 -7.22
CA ASN A 126 15.87 5.62 -8.32
C ASN A 126 17.07 5.74 -9.26
N GLU A 127 17.46 6.96 -9.62
CA GLU A 127 18.63 7.21 -10.45
C GLU A 127 19.91 6.69 -9.77
N LYS A 128 20.16 7.17 -8.55
CA LYS A 128 21.43 6.89 -7.85
C LYS A 128 21.57 5.45 -7.37
N LEU A 129 20.52 4.88 -6.81
CA LEU A 129 20.55 3.49 -6.33
C LEU A 129 20.63 2.48 -7.48
N ASN A 130 20.12 2.81 -8.67
CA ASN A 130 20.23 1.94 -9.85
C ASN A 130 21.68 1.86 -10.38
N GLU A 131 22.57 2.78 -10.00
CA GLU A 131 24.00 2.73 -10.31
C GLU A 131 24.76 1.68 -9.46
N ILE A 132 24.17 1.23 -8.33
CA ILE A 132 24.79 0.28 -7.40
C ILE A 132 24.42 -1.14 -7.80
N PRO A 133 25.39 -2.02 -8.15
CA PRO A 133 25.10 -3.39 -8.54
C PRO A 133 24.35 -4.15 -7.44
N GLY A 134 23.26 -4.82 -7.82
CA GLY A 134 22.44 -5.59 -6.89
C GLY A 134 21.37 -4.80 -6.15
N ILE A 135 21.29 -3.49 -6.33
CA ILE A 135 20.18 -2.65 -5.84
C ILE A 135 19.27 -2.30 -7.03
N LEU A 136 18.02 -2.72 -6.96
CA LEU A 136 17.07 -2.57 -8.06
C LEU A 136 15.81 -1.81 -7.59
N PRO A 137 15.77 -0.47 -7.73
CA PRO A 137 14.58 0.31 -7.46
C PRO A 137 13.39 -0.15 -8.30
N ILE A 138 12.17 -0.05 -7.74
CA ILE A 138 10.95 -0.45 -8.45
C ILE A 138 10.60 0.56 -9.53
N LYS A 139 10.30 0.05 -10.72
CA LYS A 139 9.81 0.83 -11.85
C LYS A 139 8.28 0.89 -11.84
N LEU A 140 7.71 2.00 -12.25
CA LEU A 140 6.28 2.11 -12.49
C LEU A 140 5.85 1.15 -13.61
N VAL A 141 4.73 0.48 -13.39
CA VAL A 141 4.13 -0.40 -14.42
C VAL A 141 3.44 0.43 -15.51
N GLY A 142 3.22 -0.19 -16.67
CA GLY A 142 2.59 0.49 -17.82
C GLY A 142 1.27 1.16 -17.48
N GLY A 143 1.15 2.44 -17.82
CA GLY A 143 0.00 3.28 -17.51
C GLY A 143 0.05 4.00 -16.16
N ALA A 144 0.89 3.59 -15.20
CA ALA A 144 1.12 4.35 -13.99
C ALA A 144 2.02 5.56 -14.28
N GLU A 145 1.57 6.74 -13.93
CA GLU A 145 2.26 8.02 -14.17
C GLU A 145 2.91 8.54 -12.89
N LYS A 146 2.30 8.24 -11.74
CA LYS A 146 2.74 8.70 -10.44
C LYS A 146 2.49 7.66 -9.38
N SER A 147 3.50 7.38 -8.55
CA SER A 147 3.35 6.59 -7.32
C SER A 147 3.13 7.51 -6.13
N ALA A 148 2.36 7.03 -5.16
CA ALA A 148 2.22 7.70 -3.87
C ALA A 148 3.45 7.51 -2.97
N TYR A 149 4.25 6.48 -3.19
CA TYR A 149 5.40 6.12 -2.35
C TYR A 149 5.05 5.99 -0.87
N HIS A 150 3.94 5.30 -0.55
CA HIS A 150 3.65 4.92 0.84
C HIS A 150 4.80 4.16 1.49
N LEU A 151 5.43 3.31 0.69
CA LEU A 151 6.73 2.71 0.92
C LEU A 151 7.57 2.97 -0.32
N TYR A 152 8.86 3.17 -0.13
CA TYR A 152 9.86 3.20 -1.22
C TYR A 152 10.59 1.86 -1.22
N PRO A 153 10.16 0.89 -2.04
CA PRO A 153 10.78 -0.42 -2.10
C PRO A 153 11.87 -0.48 -3.16
N PHE A 154 12.90 -1.29 -2.89
CA PHE A 154 13.88 -1.75 -3.86
C PHE A 154 14.20 -3.21 -3.60
N ARG A 155 14.71 -3.89 -4.62
CA ARG A 155 15.16 -5.28 -4.50
C ARG A 155 16.64 -5.31 -4.22
N TYR A 156 17.03 -6.15 -3.26
CA TYR A 156 18.41 -6.46 -2.89
C TYR A 156 18.79 -7.82 -3.47
N LYS A 157 19.84 -7.87 -4.29
CA LYS A 157 20.33 -9.07 -4.94
C LYS A 157 21.59 -9.56 -4.25
N LYS A 158 21.46 -10.59 -3.40
CA LYS A 158 22.53 -11.12 -2.56
C LYS A 158 23.77 -11.62 -3.34
N ASP A 159 23.58 -12.06 -4.59
CA ASP A 159 24.66 -12.48 -5.48
C ASP A 159 25.67 -11.35 -5.77
N GLN A 160 25.24 -10.09 -5.73
CA GLN A 160 26.12 -8.92 -5.89
C GLN A 160 26.77 -8.49 -4.56
N PHE A 161 26.38 -9.09 -3.45
CA PHE A 161 26.86 -8.79 -2.08
C PHE A 161 27.47 -10.03 -1.41
N ASN A 162 28.24 -10.81 -2.16
CA ASN A 162 28.96 -12.01 -1.67
C ASN A 162 28.03 -13.00 -0.96
N MET A 163 26.82 -13.19 -1.47
CA MET A 163 25.78 -14.06 -0.91
C MET A 163 25.31 -13.69 0.51
N LYS A 164 25.65 -12.50 1.01
CA LYS A 164 25.14 -12.02 2.30
C LYS A 164 23.62 -11.88 2.27
N SER A 165 22.98 -12.21 3.37
CA SER A 165 21.51 -12.15 3.45
C SER A 165 21.00 -10.71 3.40
N ARG A 166 19.74 -10.53 2.96
CA ARG A 166 19.05 -9.24 3.07
C ARG A 166 19.03 -8.71 4.50
N ASP A 167 18.88 -9.58 5.49
CA ASP A 167 18.84 -9.18 6.90
C ASP A 167 20.20 -8.66 7.38
N THR A 168 21.31 -9.23 6.88
CA THR A 168 22.65 -8.66 7.09
C THR A 168 22.78 -7.28 6.48
N PHE A 169 22.33 -7.10 5.24
CA PHE A 169 22.30 -5.77 4.59
C PHE A 169 21.45 -4.75 5.37
N ILE A 170 20.23 -5.12 5.82
CA ILE A 170 19.36 -4.28 6.62
C ILE A 170 20.03 -3.87 7.94
N LYS A 171 20.71 -4.80 8.62
CA LYS A 171 21.47 -4.49 9.85
C LYS A 171 22.59 -3.49 9.59
N ALA A 172 23.34 -3.67 8.50
CA ALA A 172 24.40 -2.75 8.12
C ALA A 172 23.84 -1.35 7.79
N LEU A 173 22.74 -1.29 7.02
CA LEU A 173 22.12 -0.01 6.65
C LEU A 173 21.56 0.74 7.87
N ARG A 174 20.99 0.02 8.83
CA ARG A 174 20.56 0.59 10.11
C ARG A 174 21.74 1.08 10.97
N ALA A 175 22.87 0.39 10.92
CA ALA A 175 24.09 0.81 11.61
C ALA A 175 24.69 2.09 11.01
N GLU A 176 24.49 2.34 9.71
CA GLU A 176 24.80 3.61 9.05
C GLU A 176 23.75 4.71 9.36
N GLY A 177 22.76 4.44 10.21
CA GLY A 177 21.73 5.40 10.61
C GLY A 177 20.54 5.51 9.66
N ILE A 178 20.41 4.63 8.66
CA ILE A 178 19.32 4.66 7.69
C ILE A 178 18.20 3.70 8.13
N PRO A 179 17.01 4.19 8.55
CA PRO A 179 15.87 3.36 8.92
C PRO A 179 15.33 2.59 7.70
N CYS A 180 15.27 1.27 7.79
CA CYS A 180 14.74 0.43 6.71
C CYS A 180 14.09 -0.85 7.28
N SER A 181 13.33 -1.55 6.45
CA SER A 181 12.65 -2.79 6.83
C SER A 181 12.54 -3.75 5.63
N THR A 182 12.05 -4.96 5.89
CA THR A 182 11.82 -6.00 4.86
C THR A 182 10.54 -5.80 4.05
N GLY A 183 9.65 -4.89 4.47
CA GLY A 183 8.30 -4.80 3.91
C GLY A 183 7.37 -5.91 4.42
N TYR A 184 6.38 -6.24 3.61
CA TYR A 184 5.38 -7.26 3.93
C TYR A 184 5.90 -8.67 3.62
N GLY A 185 5.55 -9.63 4.48
CA GLY A 185 5.78 -11.06 4.23
C GLY A 185 4.78 -11.65 3.22
N PRO A 186 5.03 -12.88 2.75
CA PRO A 186 4.14 -13.58 1.83
C PRO A 186 2.85 -14.00 2.54
N GLN A 187 1.75 -13.31 2.28
CA GLN A 187 0.46 -13.52 2.97
C GLN A 187 -0.10 -14.94 2.76
N ASN A 188 0.14 -15.55 1.61
CA ASN A 188 -0.29 -16.93 1.35
C ASN A 188 0.38 -17.99 2.25
N LYS A 189 1.46 -17.61 2.93
CA LYS A 189 2.20 -18.45 3.90
C LYS A 189 2.02 -17.97 5.35
N ASP A 190 1.15 -16.98 5.57
CA ASP A 190 0.87 -16.48 6.91
C ASP A 190 0.15 -17.55 7.75
N GLY A 191 0.57 -17.71 9.00
CA GLY A 191 -0.02 -18.67 9.93
C GLY A 191 -1.53 -18.47 10.13
N LEU A 192 -2.02 -17.23 10.03
CA LEU A 192 -3.45 -16.90 10.11
C LEU A 192 -4.24 -17.54 8.96
N ILE A 193 -3.69 -17.58 7.75
CA ILE A 193 -4.35 -18.25 6.61
C ILE A 193 -4.44 -19.75 6.86
N GLU A 194 -3.36 -20.38 7.34
CA GLU A 194 -3.38 -21.81 7.65
C GLU A 194 -4.33 -22.14 8.80
N GLU A 195 -4.42 -21.30 9.83
CA GLU A 195 -5.39 -21.40 10.90
C GLU A 195 -6.83 -21.29 10.36
N ALA A 196 -7.09 -20.31 9.49
CA ALA A 196 -8.40 -20.14 8.85
C ALA A 196 -8.79 -21.38 8.03
N LEU A 197 -7.89 -21.92 7.19
CA LEU A 197 -8.12 -23.12 6.38
C LEU A 197 -8.42 -24.37 7.25
N ASN A 198 -7.83 -24.46 8.44
CA ASN A 198 -8.06 -25.53 9.40
C ASN A 198 -9.30 -25.28 10.28
N SER A 199 -9.90 -24.09 10.23
CA SER A 199 -11.07 -23.79 11.05
C SER A 199 -12.28 -24.63 10.67
N ARG A 200 -13.12 -24.94 11.68
CA ARG A 200 -14.38 -25.68 11.47
C ARG A 200 -15.29 -25.01 10.42
N GLY A 201 -15.30 -23.68 10.36
CA GLY A 201 -16.09 -22.90 9.39
C GLY A 201 -15.68 -23.19 7.96
N TYR A 202 -14.38 -23.05 7.65
CA TYR A 202 -13.84 -23.31 6.32
C TYR A 202 -13.95 -24.77 5.92
N GLN A 203 -13.64 -25.71 6.83
CA GLN A 203 -13.77 -27.14 6.58
C GLN A 203 -15.22 -27.52 6.24
N ARG A 204 -16.20 -26.94 6.93
CA ARG A 204 -17.62 -27.19 6.66
C ARG A 204 -18.07 -26.57 5.33
N LEU A 205 -17.59 -25.38 5.00
CA LEU A 205 -18.02 -24.63 3.82
C LEU A 205 -17.41 -25.17 2.53
N PHE A 206 -16.13 -25.47 2.53
CA PHE A 206 -15.37 -25.81 1.32
C PHE A 206 -15.02 -27.30 1.22
N GLY A 207 -14.97 -28.01 2.34
CA GLY A 207 -14.54 -29.39 2.41
C GLY A 207 -13.00 -29.55 2.31
N LYS A 208 -12.49 -30.61 2.93
CA LYS A 208 -11.04 -30.87 3.02
C LYS A 208 -10.35 -30.89 1.65
N LYS A 209 -10.91 -31.60 0.69
CA LYS A 209 -10.33 -31.75 -0.66
C LYS A 209 -10.07 -30.39 -1.32
N ARG A 210 -11.05 -29.48 -1.32
CA ARG A 210 -10.91 -28.14 -1.94
C ARG A 210 -9.86 -27.28 -1.22
N LEU A 211 -9.77 -27.40 0.10
CA LEU A 211 -8.78 -26.66 0.89
C LEU A 211 -7.34 -27.18 0.64
N ASP A 212 -7.19 -28.50 0.46
CA ASP A 212 -5.90 -29.11 0.11
C ASP A 212 -5.48 -28.73 -1.31
N GLU A 213 -6.41 -28.76 -2.29
CA GLU A 213 -6.17 -28.26 -3.65
C GLU A 213 -5.78 -26.78 -3.67
N TRP A 214 -6.34 -25.96 -2.77
CA TRP A 214 -5.97 -24.56 -2.64
C TRP A 214 -4.50 -24.42 -2.19
N ARG A 215 -4.07 -25.21 -1.19
CA ARG A 215 -2.68 -25.21 -0.71
C ARG A 215 -1.70 -25.59 -1.81
N GLU A 216 -2.01 -26.64 -2.57
CA GLU A 216 -1.18 -27.09 -3.69
C GLU A 216 -1.04 -26.05 -4.79
N LYS A 217 -2.13 -25.36 -5.13
CA LYS A 217 -2.17 -24.34 -6.19
C LYS A 217 -1.62 -22.99 -5.76
N ASN A 218 -1.54 -22.73 -4.45
CA ASN A 218 -1.14 -21.43 -3.91
C ASN A 218 0.38 -21.33 -3.67
N VAL A 219 1.16 -21.92 -4.58
CA VAL A 219 2.62 -21.80 -4.62
C VAL A 219 2.98 -20.62 -5.52
N LEU A 220 3.56 -19.58 -4.94
CA LEU A 220 3.81 -18.29 -5.60
C LEU A 220 5.32 -17.94 -5.59
N PRO A 221 6.14 -18.60 -6.42
CA PRO A 221 7.60 -18.45 -6.36
C PRO A 221 8.09 -17.02 -6.62
N GLY A 222 7.40 -16.26 -7.47
CA GLY A 222 7.73 -14.85 -7.70
C GLY A 222 7.45 -13.98 -6.48
N ASN A 223 6.38 -14.25 -5.73
CA ASN A 223 6.06 -13.58 -4.48
C ASN A 223 7.11 -13.93 -3.39
N ASP A 224 7.49 -15.20 -3.29
CA ASP A 224 8.52 -15.65 -2.36
C ASP A 224 9.85 -14.94 -2.62
N GLN A 225 10.28 -14.90 -3.88
CA GLN A 225 11.48 -14.21 -4.30
C GLN A 225 11.42 -12.71 -3.96
N LEU A 226 10.32 -12.03 -4.27
CA LEU A 226 10.16 -10.61 -3.92
C LEU A 226 10.21 -10.39 -2.42
N SER A 227 9.57 -11.26 -1.63
CA SER A 227 9.59 -11.18 -0.18
C SER A 227 11.00 -11.34 0.40
N GLU A 228 11.84 -12.18 -0.20
CA GLU A 228 13.23 -12.38 0.21
C GLU A 228 14.15 -11.22 -0.19
N GLU A 229 13.86 -10.54 -1.29
CA GLU A 229 14.72 -9.52 -1.86
C GLU A 229 14.30 -8.09 -1.48
N THR A 230 13.06 -7.86 -1.05
CA THR A 230 12.55 -6.50 -0.82
C THR A 230 13.14 -5.86 0.43
N VAL A 231 13.65 -4.64 0.25
CA VAL A 231 13.98 -3.68 1.31
C VAL A 231 13.14 -2.44 1.09
N ILE A 232 12.64 -1.83 2.16
CA ILE A 232 11.81 -0.65 2.09
C ILE A 232 12.34 0.52 2.92
N PHE A 233 12.10 1.73 2.43
CA PHE A 233 12.09 2.95 3.22
C PHE A 233 10.65 3.43 3.43
N TYR A 234 10.39 4.08 4.57
CA TYR A 234 9.08 4.65 4.87
C TYR A 234 8.87 5.97 4.12
N GLN A 235 7.62 6.27 3.79
CA GLN A 235 7.24 7.48 3.05
C GLN A 235 7.75 8.80 3.67
N SER A 236 7.92 8.84 4.99
CA SER A 236 8.42 10.01 5.71
C SER A 236 9.88 10.32 5.40
N MET A 237 10.69 9.30 5.06
CA MET A 237 12.10 9.50 4.69
C MET A 237 12.23 10.28 3.38
N LEU A 238 11.28 10.11 2.46
CA LEU A 238 11.23 10.86 1.21
C LEU A 238 10.83 12.34 1.38
N LEU A 239 10.55 12.80 2.60
CA LEU A 239 10.33 14.22 2.91
C LEU A 239 11.61 14.94 3.36
N GLY A 240 12.71 14.22 3.46
CA GLY A 240 14.01 14.77 3.79
C GLY A 240 14.55 15.74 2.71
N SER A 241 15.63 16.42 3.04
CA SER A 241 16.38 17.27 2.12
C SER A 241 17.12 16.43 1.07
N LYS A 242 17.71 17.11 0.08
CA LYS A 242 18.61 16.44 -0.87
C LYS A 242 19.81 15.80 -0.17
N ASN A 243 20.37 16.43 0.86
CA ASN A 243 21.48 15.87 1.63
C ASN A 243 21.09 14.56 2.32
N ASP A 244 19.86 14.48 2.87
CA ASP A 244 19.36 13.22 3.45
C ASP A 244 19.26 12.10 2.41
N MET A 245 18.94 12.43 1.15
CA MET A 245 18.93 11.45 0.05
C MET A 245 20.37 11.05 -0.33
N ASP A 246 21.31 11.99 -0.34
CA ASP A 246 22.74 11.74 -0.58
C ASP A 246 23.31 10.83 0.53
N ASP A 247 22.91 11.01 1.79
CA ASP A 247 23.32 10.15 2.91
C ASP A 247 22.81 8.70 2.71
N ILE A 248 21.58 8.53 2.25
CA ILE A 248 21.04 7.19 1.92
C ILE A 248 21.88 6.52 0.83
N VAL A 249 22.19 7.24 -0.25
CA VAL A 249 22.98 6.72 -1.37
C VAL A 249 24.40 6.37 -0.89
N SER A 250 25.02 7.24 -0.11
CA SER A 250 26.36 7.06 0.45
C SER A 250 26.43 5.83 1.35
N ALA A 251 25.43 5.62 2.21
CA ALA A 251 25.36 4.46 3.09
C ALA A 251 25.24 3.15 2.29
N VAL A 252 24.38 3.10 1.28
CA VAL A 252 24.22 1.92 0.42
C VAL A 252 25.50 1.64 -0.37
N THR A 253 26.13 2.68 -0.92
CA THR A 253 27.42 2.59 -1.65
C THR A 253 28.53 2.04 -0.74
N LYS A 254 28.67 2.61 0.46
CA LYS A 254 29.65 2.16 1.45
C LYS A 254 29.49 0.68 1.80
N ILE A 255 28.25 0.23 2.00
CA ILE A 255 27.94 -1.18 2.28
C ILE A 255 28.33 -2.06 1.09
N TYR A 256 28.05 -1.61 -0.15
CA TYR A 256 28.44 -2.36 -1.34
C TYR A 256 29.95 -2.46 -1.49
N GLU A 257 30.69 -1.37 -1.31
CA GLU A 257 32.14 -1.33 -1.41
C GLU A 257 32.84 -2.17 -0.33
N ASN A 258 32.23 -2.30 0.85
CA ASN A 258 32.73 -3.06 1.98
C ASN A 258 32.00 -4.39 2.22
N LYS A 259 31.37 -4.94 1.19
CA LYS A 259 30.56 -6.16 1.29
C LYS A 259 31.29 -7.40 1.80
N ASP A 260 32.63 -7.45 1.67
CA ASP A 260 33.46 -8.52 2.22
C ASP A 260 33.49 -8.51 3.76
N GLN A 261 33.26 -7.36 4.37
CA GLN A 261 33.30 -7.16 5.82
C GLN A 261 31.93 -7.33 6.50
N LEU A 262 30.86 -7.56 5.73
CA LEU A 262 29.51 -7.78 6.28
C LEU A 262 29.45 -9.12 7.03
N ASN A 263 28.96 -9.07 8.28
CA ASN A 263 28.82 -10.23 9.18
C ASN A 263 27.35 -10.52 9.55
#